data_f59827d27b18311a0579a9e46a9b3816
#
_entry.id   f59827d27b18311a0579a9e46a9b3816
#
_cell.length_a   1.000
_cell.length_b   1.000
_cell.length_c   1.000
_cell.angle_alpha   90.00
_cell.angle_beta   90.00
_cell.angle_gamma   90.00
#
_symmetry.space_group_name_H-M   'P 1'
#
loop_
_entity.id
_entity.type
_entity.pdbx_description
1 polymer ?
#
loop_
_entity_poly.entity_id
_entity_poly.type
_entity_poly.pdbx_seq_one_letter_code
_entity_poly.pdbx_strand_id
1 'polypeptide(L)'
;MSYSIFVKDGTAQGVAKQRLIETIAGPEKRVINDPYADKFVIGSGVIKLMGHRLNVWLSSKLAPGFHEHLIARTRFIDDLIEKSAKDGVEQYVILGAGYDSRAIRLNLPPSLKIFEVDQPEVSDIKLSKLPKDLPNLENTTYVNIDFSYQSLSEQLLAAGFNQTKSTIFTLEGVSQYIS
;
A
#
# COMPACT_ATOMS: atom_id res chain seq x y z
N MET A 1 8.13 -9.23 -21.94
CA MET A 1 8.45 -8.84 -20.56
C MET A 1 8.05 -7.39 -20.18
N SER A 2 8.14 -6.41 -21.07
CA SER A 2 7.85 -4.99 -20.75
C SER A 2 6.37 -4.64 -20.46
N TYR A 3 5.41 -5.32 -21.08
CA TYR A 3 3.99 -4.98 -21.01
C TYR A 3 3.35 -5.23 -19.62
N SER A 4 3.82 -6.23 -18.88
CA SER A 4 3.25 -6.57 -17.57
C SER A 4 3.58 -5.55 -16.48
N ILE A 5 4.75 -4.93 -16.53
CA ILE A 5 5.20 -3.94 -15.54
C ILE A 5 4.38 -2.64 -15.67
N PHE A 6 4.13 -2.16 -16.89
CA PHE A 6 3.32 -0.95 -17.12
C PHE A 6 1.87 -1.11 -16.65
N VAL A 7 1.27 -2.29 -16.82
CA VAL A 7 -0.10 -2.56 -16.36
C VAL A 7 -0.17 -2.64 -14.84
N LYS A 8 0.82 -3.28 -14.19
CA LYS A 8 0.90 -3.37 -12.73
C LYS A 8 1.15 -2.00 -12.08
N ASP A 9 2.06 -1.20 -12.63
CA ASP A 9 2.32 0.17 -12.16
C ASP A 9 1.08 1.04 -12.31
N GLY A 10 0.34 0.94 -13.41
CA GLY A 10 -0.91 1.66 -13.64
C GLY A 10 -1.99 1.36 -12.58
N THR A 11 -2.13 0.11 -12.15
CA THR A 11 -3.08 -0.27 -11.10
C THR A 11 -2.65 0.29 -9.74
N ALA A 12 -1.37 0.13 -9.37
CA ALA A 12 -0.83 0.65 -8.11
C ALA A 12 -0.94 2.19 -8.06
N GLN A 13 -0.65 2.88 -9.15
CA GLN A 13 -0.85 4.33 -9.27
C GLN A 13 -2.33 4.72 -9.18
N GLY A 14 -3.24 3.94 -9.78
CA GLY A 14 -4.68 4.17 -9.71
C GLY A 14 -5.20 4.16 -8.28
N VAL A 15 -4.80 3.17 -7.49
CA VAL A 15 -5.16 3.08 -6.06
C VAL A 15 -4.52 4.21 -5.25
N ALA A 16 -3.23 4.50 -5.46
CA ALA A 16 -2.54 5.62 -4.81
C ALA A 16 -3.19 6.98 -5.15
N LYS A 17 -3.67 7.14 -6.40
CA LYS A 17 -4.42 8.33 -6.82
C LYS A 17 -5.70 8.53 -6.00
N GLN A 18 -6.47 7.48 -5.75
CA GLN A 18 -7.69 7.61 -4.93
C GLN A 18 -7.35 7.99 -3.48
N ARG A 19 -6.29 7.42 -2.89
CA ARG A 19 -5.82 7.83 -1.56
C ARG A 19 -5.33 9.29 -1.54
N LEU A 20 -4.67 9.76 -2.59
CA LEU A 20 -4.28 11.17 -2.73
C LEU A 20 -5.51 12.08 -2.77
N ILE A 21 -6.52 11.74 -3.61
CA ILE A 21 -7.77 12.51 -3.73
C ILE A 21 -8.44 12.62 -2.35
N GLU A 22 -8.51 11.53 -1.60
CA GLU A 22 -9.09 11.54 -0.26
C GLU A 22 -8.28 12.39 0.72
N THR A 23 -6.96 12.29 0.68
CA THR A 23 -6.06 13.04 1.56
C THR A 23 -6.21 14.55 1.41
N ILE A 24 -6.46 15.05 0.20
CA ILE A 24 -6.66 16.49 -0.06
C ILE A 24 -8.04 17.02 0.34
N ALA A 25 -8.96 16.17 0.81
CA ALA A 25 -10.27 16.60 1.31
C ALA A 25 -10.17 17.49 2.57
N GLY A 26 -9.05 17.47 3.24
CA GLY A 26 -8.82 18.18 4.50
C GLY A 26 -9.24 17.36 5.73
N PRO A 27 -8.71 17.71 6.92
CA PRO A 27 -8.79 16.87 8.13
C PRO A 27 -10.21 16.50 8.55
N GLU A 28 -11.16 17.45 8.44
CA GLU A 28 -12.55 17.28 8.90
C GLU A 28 -13.41 16.43 7.97
N LYS A 29 -12.95 16.14 6.75
CA LYS A 29 -13.77 15.49 5.72
C LYS A 29 -13.20 14.18 5.24
N ARG A 30 -11.88 14.00 5.37
CA ARG A 30 -11.21 12.80 4.88
C ARG A 30 -11.47 11.59 5.78
N VAL A 31 -11.72 10.45 5.17
CA VAL A 31 -11.86 9.15 5.85
C VAL A 31 -10.48 8.54 6.14
N ILE A 32 -9.52 8.76 5.25
CA ILE A 32 -8.13 8.32 5.40
C ILE A 32 -7.16 9.47 5.12
N ASN A 33 -5.95 9.36 5.66
CA ASN A 33 -4.84 10.24 5.34
C ASN A 33 -3.64 9.44 4.86
N ASP A 34 -3.18 9.72 3.63
CA ASP A 34 -1.96 9.13 3.08
C ASP A 34 -1.00 10.24 2.61
N PRO A 35 -0.12 10.73 3.50
CA PRO A 35 0.80 11.81 3.17
C PRO A 35 1.86 11.43 2.11
N TYR A 36 1.98 10.16 1.79
CA TYR A 36 2.94 9.63 0.81
C TYR A 36 2.32 9.35 -0.55
N ALA A 37 0.99 9.34 -0.68
CA ALA A 37 0.30 9.00 -1.92
C ALA A 37 0.74 9.90 -3.10
N ASP A 38 1.05 11.17 -2.85
CA ASP A 38 1.49 12.11 -3.88
C ASP A 38 2.84 11.75 -4.51
N LYS A 39 3.69 11.01 -3.80
CA LYS A 39 4.99 10.54 -4.29
C LYS A 39 4.85 9.47 -5.37
N PHE A 40 3.77 8.71 -5.31
CA PHE A 40 3.52 7.59 -6.22
C PHE A 40 2.72 7.98 -7.46
N VAL A 41 2.04 9.13 -7.44
CA VAL A 41 1.09 9.52 -8.48
C VAL A 41 1.71 10.51 -9.47
N ILE A 42 1.80 10.11 -10.72
CA ILE A 42 2.20 11.00 -11.81
C ILE A 42 1.14 12.11 -11.96
N GLY A 43 1.59 13.36 -12.03
CA GLY A 43 0.68 14.50 -12.12
C GLY A 43 -0.03 14.85 -10.80
N SER A 44 0.48 14.44 -9.66
CA SER A 44 -0.10 14.74 -8.33
C SER A 44 -0.35 16.23 -8.10
N GLY A 45 0.47 17.12 -8.67
CA GLY A 45 0.27 18.57 -8.61
C GLY A 45 -1.04 19.03 -9.26
N VAL A 46 -1.40 18.45 -10.40
CA VAL A 46 -2.68 18.76 -11.08
C VAL A 46 -3.86 18.29 -10.23
N ILE A 47 -3.78 17.08 -9.66
CA ILE A 47 -4.82 16.54 -8.77
C ILE A 47 -5.03 17.46 -7.56
N LYS A 48 -3.94 17.91 -6.94
CA LYS A 48 -3.99 18.87 -5.82
C LYS A 48 -4.62 20.20 -6.23
N LEU A 49 -4.27 20.73 -7.41
CA LEU A 49 -4.82 21.98 -7.93
C LEU A 49 -6.33 21.88 -8.20
N MET A 50 -6.80 20.75 -8.75
CA MET A 50 -8.22 20.51 -9.03
C MET A 50 -9.05 20.38 -7.75
N GLY A 51 -8.43 19.96 -6.64
CA GLY A 51 -9.08 19.77 -5.36
C GLY A 51 -9.95 18.51 -5.28
N HIS A 52 -10.35 18.15 -4.06
CA HIS A 52 -11.08 16.91 -3.77
C HIS A 52 -12.40 16.78 -4.58
N ARG A 53 -13.28 17.76 -4.50
CA ARG A 53 -14.64 17.66 -5.07
C ARG A 53 -14.65 17.42 -6.59
N LEU A 54 -13.77 18.10 -7.33
CA LEU A 54 -13.69 17.94 -8.77
C LEU A 54 -13.10 16.57 -9.14
N ASN A 55 -12.07 16.11 -8.44
CA ASN A 55 -11.49 14.79 -8.68
C ASN A 55 -12.48 13.65 -8.39
N VAL A 56 -13.24 13.73 -7.27
CA VAL A 56 -14.28 12.73 -6.96
C VAL A 56 -15.37 12.75 -8.03
N TRP A 57 -15.83 13.92 -8.44
CA TRP A 57 -16.83 14.04 -9.51
C TRP A 57 -16.34 13.41 -10.82
N LEU A 58 -15.10 13.66 -11.24
CA LEU A 58 -14.51 13.04 -12.42
C LEU A 58 -14.40 11.52 -12.27
N SER A 59 -13.94 11.04 -11.10
CA SER A 59 -13.86 9.60 -10.81
C SER A 59 -15.23 8.94 -10.89
N SER A 60 -16.28 9.58 -10.37
CA SER A 60 -17.65 9.06 -10.42
C SER A 60 -18.25 9.00 -11.82
N LYS A 61 -17.80 9.88 -12.73
CA LYS A 61 -18.21 9.85 -14.14
C LYS A 61 -17.58 8.70 -14.91
N LEU A 62 -16.34 8.34 -14.57
CA LEU A 62 -15.60 7.25 -15.22
C LEU A 62 -15.97 5.88 -14.64
N ALA A 63 -16.10 5.79 -13.32
CA ALA A 63 -16.44 4.57 -12.61
C ALA A 63 -17.24 4.92 -11.33
N PRO A 64 -18.59 4.92 -11.41
CA PRO A 64 -19.43 5.25 -10.26
C PRO A 64 -19.15 4.35 -9.04
N GLY A 65 -18.97 4.96 -7.87
CA GLY A 65 -18.70 4.24 -6.62
C GLY A 65 -17.26 3.74 -6.45
N PHE A 66 -16.39 3.88 -7.45
CA PHE A 66 -15.03 3.36 -7.39
C PHE A 66 -14.16 4.06 -6.32
N HIS A 67 -14.25 5.38 -6.24
CA HIS A 67 -13.54 6.15 -5.20
C HIS A 67 -13.97 5.72 -3.82
N GLU A 68 -15.28 5.76 -3.56
CA GLU A 68 -15.87 5.43 -2.25
C GLU A 68 -15.55 4.00 -1.83
N HIS A 69 -15.63 3.05 -2.77
CA HIS A 69 -15.26 1.66 -2.52
C HIS A 69 -13.79 1.51 -2.11
N LEU A 70 -12.88 2.13 -2.86
CA LEU A 70 -11.45 2.05 -2.54
C LEU A 70 -11.11 2.69 -1.19
N ILE A 71 -11.73 3.83 -0.87
CA ILE A 71 -11.49 4.52 0.40
C ILE A 71 -12.06 3.74 1.58
N ALA A 72 -13.29 3.24 1.45
CA ALA A 72 -13.91 2.40 2.47
C ALA A 72 -13.10 1.11 2.72
N ARG A 73 -12.64 0.44 1.66
CA ARG A 73 -11.77 -0.73 1.75
C ARG A 73 -10.46 -0.40 2.45
N THR A 74 -9.82 0.70 2.06
CA THR A 74 -8.55 1.14 2.66
C THR A 74 -8.75 1.39 4.15
N ARG A 75 -9.79 2.13 4.54
CA ARG A 75 -10.10 2.42 5.95
C ARG A 75 -10.37 1.15 6.75
N PHE A 76 -11.18 0.24 6.22
CA PHE A 76 -11.48 -1.03 6.88
C PHE A 76 -10.22 -1.85 7.16
N ILE A 77 -9.32 -1.95 6.17
CA ILE A 77 -8.06 -2.69 6.33
C ILE A 77 -7.15 -1.97 7.33
N ASP A 78 -7.06 -0.65 7.28
CA ASP A 78 -6.28 0.16 8.23
C ASP A 78 -6.73 -0.09 9.67
N ASP A 79 -8.03 0.00 9.94
CA ASP A 79 -8.61 -0.22 11.26
C ASP A 79 -8.35 -1.66 11.75
N LEU A 80 -8.44 -2.65 10.85
CA LEU A 80 -8.16 -4.04 11.18
C LEU A 80 -6.69 -4.25 11.58
N ILE A 81 -5.75 -3.65 10.84
CA ILE A 81 -4.32 -3.76 11.12
C ILE A 81 -3.98 -3.08 12.45
N GLU A 82 -4.44 -1.83 12.65
CA GLU A 82 -4.19 -1.11 13.90
C GLU A 82 -4.80 -1.83 15.11
N LYS A 83 -5.99 -2.41 14.96
CA LYS A 83 -6.61 -3.22 16.00
C LYS A 83 -5.78 -4.47 16.29
N SER A 84 -5.43 -5.24 15.25
CA SER A 84 -4.65 -6.48 15.40
C SER A 84 -3.28 -6.21 16.05
N ALA A 85 -2.64 -5.11 15.70
CA ALA A 85 -1.38 -4.71 16.31
C ALA A 85 -1.55 -4.38 17.81
N LYS A 86 -2.64 -3.71 18.19
CA LYS A 86 -2.99 -3.45 19.61
C LYS A 86 -3.33 -4.73 20.37
N ASP A 87 -3.95 -5.69 19.69
CA ASP A 87 -4.32 -7.00 20.25
C ASP A 87 -3.13 -7.96 20.34
N GLY A 88 -1.91 -7.50 20.00
CA GLY A 88 -0.66 -8.24 20.23
C GLY A 88 -0.20 -9.10 19.05
N VAL A 89 -0.69 -8.84 17.81
CA VAL A 89 -0.10 -9.43 16.61
C VAL A 89 1.34 -8.96 16.46
N GLU A 90 2.26 -9.90 16.22
CA GLU A 90 3.70 -9.67 16.22
C GLU A 90 4.30 -9.45 14.83
N GLN A 91 3.60 -9.88 13.77
CA GLN A 91 4.04 -9.78 12.39
C GLN A 91 2.92 -9.32 11.46
N TYR A 92 3.27 -8.47 10.49
CA TYR A 92 2.38 -8.02 9.44
C TYR A 92 3.04 -8.24 8.08
N VAL A 93 2.37 -8.97 7.19
CA VAL A 93 2.85 -9.28 5.84
C VAL A 93 1.93 -8.63 4.80
N ILE A 94 2.49 -7.79 3.94
CA ILE A 94 1.80 -7.11 2.84
C ILE A 94 2.20 -7.83 1.54
N LEU A 95 1.30 -8.62 0.99
CA LEU A 95 1.54 -9.37 -0.25
C LEU A 95 1.19 -8.50 -1.46
N GLY A 96 2.13 -8.34 -2.37
CA GLY A 96 2.02 -7.42 -3.51
C GLY A 96 1.93 -5.97 -3.04
N ALA A 97 2.92 -5.55 -2.25
CA ALA A 97 2.91 -4.27 -1.55
C ALA A 97 2.76 -3.06 -2.48
N GLY A 98 3.28 -3.11 -3.71
CA GLY A 98 3.15 -2.02 -4.68
C GLY A 98 3.44 -0.67 -4.07
N TYR A 99 2.48 0.24 -4.19
CA TYR A 99 2.52 1.56 -3.54
C TYR A 99 1.69 1.62 -2.24
N ASP A 100 1.54 0.49 -1.53
CA ASP A 100 0.97 0.51 -0.19
C ASP A 100 1.86 1.34 0.74
N SER A 101 1.26 2.20 1.52
CA SER A 101 1.96 3.10 2.45
C SER A 101 1.67 2.77 3.93
N ARG A 102 0.95 1.68 4.23
CA ARG A 102 0.52 1.34 5.59
C ARG A 102 1.67 1.17 6.54
N ALA A 103 2.75 0.52 6.10
CA ALA A 103 3.95 0.35 6.91
C ALA A 103 4.53 1.67 7.43
N ILE A 104 4.39 2.75 6.64
CA ILE A 104 5.00 4.06 6.94
C ILE A 104 4.01 5.13 7.39
N ARG A 105 2.69 4.96 7.16
CA ARG A 105 1.68 5.96 7.52
C ARG A 105 0.83 5.60 8.73
N LEU A 106 0.70 4.32 9.07
CA LEU A 106 -0.06 3.89 10.24
C LEU A 106 0.79 4.01 11.50
N ASN A 107 0.12 4.31 12.61
CA ASN A 107 0.77 4.35 13.91
C ASN A 107 0.87 2.94 14.49
N LEU A 108 1.86 2.19 14.02
CA LEU A 108 2.10 0.80 14.41
C LEU A 108 3.15 0.72 15.54
N PRO A 109 3.01 -0.25 16.46
CA PRO A 109 3.97 -0.40 17.54
C PRO A 109 5.35 -0.80 16.99
N PRO A 110 6.45 -0.30 17.59
CA PRO A 110 7.83 -0.63 17.16
C PRO A 110 8.17 -2.12 17.25
N SER A 111 7.43 -2.88 18.05
CA SER A 111 7.62 -4.33 18.19
C SER A 111 7.03 -5.13 17.02
N LEU A 112 6.12 -4.55 16.23
CA LEU A 112 5.53 -5.21 15.08
C LEU A 112 6.54 -5.29 13.94
N LYS A 113 6.88 -6.52 13.54
CA LYS A 113 7.71 -6.74 12.35
C LYS A 113 6.85 -6.70 11.10
N ILE A 114 7.26 -5.92 10.11
CA ILE A 114 6.53 -5.73 8.86
C ILE A 114 7.33 -6.33 7.71
N PHE A 115 6.67 -7.08 6.83
CA PHE A 115 7.25 -7.63 5.62
C PHE A 115 6.46 -7.13 4.42
N GLU A 116 7.10 -6.33 3.57
CA GLU A 116 6.55 -5.91 2.30
C GLU A 116 7.06 -6.82 1.19
N VAL A 117 6.16 -7.57 0.59
CA VAL A 117 6.49 -8.58 -0.43
C VAL A 117 6.05 -8.09 -1.80
N ASP A 118 7.00 -7.93 -2.72
CA ASP A 118 6.73 -7.57 -4.12
C ASP A 118 7.91 -7.96 -5.03
N GLN A 119 7.77 -7.70 -6.32
CA GLN A 119 8.87 -7.86 -7.28
C GLN A 119 9.99 -6.82 -7.01
N PRO A 120 11.26 -7.17 -7.25
CA PRO A 120 12.39 -6.27 -6.99
C PRO A 120 12.22 -4.88 -7.61
N GLU A 121 11.80 -4.83 -8.87
CA GLU A 121 11.63 -3.58 -9.61
C GLU A 121 10.57 -2.66 -9.01
N VAL A 122 9.49 -3.24 -8.47
CA VAL A 122 8.41 -2.49 -7.82
C VAL A 122 8.88 -1.91 -6.49
N SER A 123 9.60 -2.72 -5.71
CA SER A 123 10.20 -2.29 -4.43
C SER A 123 11.21 -1.15 -4.65
N ASP A 124 12.08 -1.28 -5.65
CA ASP A 124 13.10 -0.26 -5.99
C ASP A 124 12.46 1.06 -6.41
N ILE A 125 11.43 1.01 -7.26
CA ILE A 125 10.67 2.20 -7.69
C ILE A 125 10.00 2.85 -6.48
N LYS A 126 9.36 2.08 -5.61
CA LYS A 126 8.72 2.59 -4.40
C LYS A 126 9.73 3.31 -3.50
N LEU A 127 10.82 2.65 -3.17
CA LEU A 127 11.87 3.19 -2.30
C LEU A 127 12.53 4.44 -2.88
N SER A 128 12.73 4.50 -4.20
CA SER A 128 13.31 5.68 -4.87
C SER A 128 12.45 6.94 -4.75
N LYS A 129 11.13 6.78 -4.56
CA LYS A 129 10.16 7.88 -4.46
C LYS A 129 9.93 8.36 -3.02
N LEU A 130 10.31 7.57 -2.04
CA LEU A 130 10.07 7.86 -0.64
C LEU A 130 11.20 8.67 0.01
N PRO A 131 10.90 9.50 1.02
CA PRO A 131 11.91 10.13 1.86
C PRO A 131 12.78 9.07 2.56
N LYS A 132 14.01 9.42 2.90
CA LYS A 132 14.92 8.49 3.62
C LYS A 132 14.58 8.35 5.11
N ASP A 133 13.96 9.37 5.69
CA ASP A 133 13.61 9.42 7.11
C ASP A 133 12.12 9.05 7.29
N LEU A 134 11.83 7.75 7.23
CA LEU A 134 10.47 7.25 7.33
C LEU A 134 10.19 6.60 8.69
N PRO A 135 8.96 6.74 9.22
CA PRO A 135 8.51 5.96 10.37
C PRO A 135 8.54 4.45 10.06
N ASN A 136 8.80 3.64 11.08
CA ASN A 136 8.80 2.16 11.00
C ASN A 136 9.76 1.54 9.97
N LEU A 137 10.69 2.30 9.39
CA LEU A 137 11.63 1.78 8.41
C LEU A 137 12.51 0.65 9.00
N GLU A 138 12.91 0.79 10.25
CA GLU A 138 13.72 -0.21 10.97
C GLU A 138 12.99 -1.53 11.23
N ASN A 139 11.65 -1.48 11.25
CA ASN A 139 10.79 -2.63 11.48
C ASN A 139 10.25 -3.25 10.19
N THR A 140 10.54 -2.65 9.04
CA THR A 140 10.05 -3.08 7.73
C THR A 140 11.15 -3.78 6.94
N THR A 141 10.89 -5.03 6.58
CA THR A 141 11.75 -5.83 5.71
C THR A 141 11.11 -5.93 4.32
N TYR A 142 11.87 -5.55 3.30
CA TYR A 142 11.43 -5.69 1.90
C TYR A 142 11.84 -7.06 1.39
N VAL A 143 10.84 -7.87 1.03
CA VAL A 143 11.01 -9.24 0.54
C VAL A 143 10.79 -9.25 -0.95
N ASN A 144 11.86 -9.26 -1.71
CA ASN A 144 11.84 -9.29 -3.16
C ASN A 144 11.57 -10.72 -3.64
N ILE A 145 10.51 -10.91 -4.43
CA ILE A 145 10.12 -12.22 -4.93
C ILE A 145 9.66 -12.16 -6.38
N ASP A 146 10.13 -13.12 -7.18
CA ASP A 146 9.48 -13.47 -8.44
C ASP A 146 8.62 -14.72 -8.23
N PHE A 147 7.31 -14.49 -8.18
CA PHE A 147 6.32 -15.55 -7.95
C PHE A 147 6.29 -16.62 -9.05
N SER A 148 6.98 -16.41 -10.19
CA SER A 148 7.03 -17.39 -11.27
C SER A 148 7.92 -18.59 -10.96
N TYR A 149 8.91 -18.44 -10.07
CA TYR A 149 9.88 -19.51 -9.74
C TYR A 149 10.31 -19.57 -8.29
N GLN A 150 9.90 -18.64 -7.44
CA GLN A 150 10.31 -18.60 -6.05
C GLN A 150 9.14 -18.93 -5.12
N SER A 151 9.44 -19.62 -4.04
CA SER A 151 8.48 -19.92 -2.98
C SER A 151 8.34 -18.74 -2.02
N LEU A 152 7.13 -18.24 -1.84
CA LEU A 152 6.82 -17.19 -0.87
C LEU A 152 7.28 -17.58 0.56
N SER A 153 7.02 -18.83 0.95
CA SER A 153 7.40 -19.33 2.27
C SER A 153 8.91 -19.29 2.49
N GLU A 154 9.69 -19.74 1.51
CA GLU A 154 11.15 -19.75 1.61
C GLU A 154 11.71 -18.33 1.68
N GLN A 155 11.19 -17.41 0.86
CA GLN A 155 11.65 -16.02 0.86
C GLN A 155 11.30 -15.30 2.17
N LEU A 156 10.10 -15.51 2.71
CA LEU A 156 9.71 -14.95 4.00
C LEU A 156 10.59 -15.49 5.14
N LEU A 157 10.83 -16.82 5.18
CA LEU A 157 11.70 -17.42 6.18
C LEU A 157 13.13 -16.90 6.11
N ALA A 158 13.68 -16.79 4.90
CA ALA A 158 15.01 -16.21 4.67
C ALA A 158 15.10 -14.75 5.13
N ALA A 159 13.98 -14.00 5.04
CA ALA A 159 13.86 -12.63 5.51
C ALA A 159 13.61 -12.49 7.03
N GLY A 160 13.57 -13.60 7.77
CA GLY A 160 13.39 -13.59 9.23
C GLY A 160 11.93 -13.66 9.70
N PHE A 161 11.00 -14.03 8.83
CA PHE A 161 9.62 -14.35 9.22
C PHE A 161 9.61 -15.57 10.15
N ASN A 162 8.84 -15.51 11.22
CA ASN A 162 8.74 -16.58 12.22
C ASN A 162 7.33 -17.20 12.18
N GLN A 163 7.25 -18.46 11.76
CA GLN A 163 5.98 -19.21 11.64
C GLN A 163 5.27 -19.46 12.98
N THR A 164 5.97 -19.31 14.13
CA THR A 164 5.37 -19.51 15.44
C THR A 164 4.74 -18.26 16.03
N LYS A 165 4.92 -17.11 15.37
CA LYS A 165 4.40 -15.82 15.81
C LYS A 165 3.04 -15.52 15.18
N SER A 166 2.21 -14.80 15.95
CA SER A 166 0.94 -14.31 15.45
C SER A 166 1.15 -13.33 14.29
N THR A 167 0.45 -13.55 13.17
CA THR A 167 0.68 -12.82 11.93
C THR A 167 -0.63 -12.42 11.27
N ILE A 168 -0.70 -11.17 10.81
CA ILE A 168 -1.75 -10.71 9.90
C ILE A 168 -1.19 -10.58 8.49
N PHE A 169 -1.96 -11.03 7.50
CA PHE A 169 -1.64 -10.91 6.08
C PHE A 169 -2.64 -10.00 5.39
N THR A 170 -2.16 -9.14 4.50
CA THR A 170 -3.00 -8.42 3.55
C THR A 170 -2.61 -8.79 2.12
N LEU A 171 -3.64 -9.00 1.29
CA LEU A 171 -3.54 -9.23 -0.14
C LEU A 171 -4.55 -8.34 -0.83
N GLU A 172 -4.09 -7.22 -1.39
CA GLU A 172 -4.96 -6.19 -1.97
C GLU A 172 -4.64 -5.94 -3.44
N GLY A 173 -5.60 -6.27 -4.33
CA GLY A 173 -5.46 -6.01 -5.77
C GLY A 173 -4.43 -6.88 -6.51
N VAL A 174 -4.01 -8.00 -5.94
CA VAL A 174 -2.95 -8.88 -6.48
C VAL A 174 -3.51 -10.17 -7.08
N SER A 175 -4.65 -10.67 -6.57
CA SER A 175 -5.21 -11.97 -6.95
C SER A 175 -5.45 -12.13 -8.47
N GLN A 176 -5.70 -11.05 -9.17
CA GLN A 176 -5.88 -11.04 -10.63
C GLN A 176 -4.58 -11.25 -11.43
N TYR A 177 -3.42 -11.21 -10.77
CA TYR A 177 -2.09 -11.37 -11.38
C TYR A 177 -1.39 -12.66 -11.00
N ILE A 178 -2.01 -13.47 -10.12
CA ILE A 178 -1.52 -14.76 -9.68
C ILE A 178 -2.37 -15.82 -10.37
N SER A 179 -1.80 -16.54 -11.32
CA SER A 179 -2.44 -17.66 -12.05
C SER A 179 -1.79 -18.98 -11.66
#